data_a1752f8c80f29975a39a78884cbe0fca
#
_entry.id   a1752f8c80f29975a39a78884cbe0fca
#
_cell.length_a   1.000
_cell.length_b   1.000
_cell.length_c   1.000
_cell.angle_alpha   90.00
_cell.angle_beta   90.00
_cell.angle_gamma   90.00
#
_symmetry.space_group_name_H-M   'P 1'
#
loop_
_entity.id
_entity.type
_entity.pdbx_description
1 polymer ?
#
loop_
_entity_poly.entity_id
_entity_poly.type
_entity_poly.pdbx_seq_one_letter_code
_entity_poly.pdbx_strand_id
1 'polypeptide(L)'
;MTSMTTEEEKTKTSAGSTRRALAGRLSWGLADQAASSVSNFAVGIYVARSLGVTAFGVFSLAWVTYGVVLNVSRGLATDPLMVRFSAVPKESWRGAVARSSGTALGVGVALGAACLVIGLAVGDRMGSAFACLGIVLPGLLLQDSWRFAFFAAGAGRKAFVNDIVWCVALVPALVVAGRVGGVPAFVLAWGGSAAVAAVYGCFQSGIRPRLTGARAWLRDHRDLGTRYLVENVSNSGGSQLRAYGLGVIVGVGAVGVVRGAELLLGPFMAVLMGLSLVTVAEAARVLRRAPHRLGRFCLLLGGGQAVAALLWGGALLLLPDRAGELVLGDVWSAASQLIVPVTIGVAGAGLGSGAAAGLRALGAARLSLRSQLIASACYVGGGLGGAAAGGTVGSAWGVAAATVTGSVVWWLHLRYALREHHHNTTPEVRTT
;
A
#
# COMPACT_ATOMS: atom_id res chain seq x y z
N MET A 1 -0.49 1.88 56.51
CA MET A 1 0.60 1.65 55.51
C MET A 1 0.28 0.53 54.52
N THR A 2 -0.75 -0.26 54.68
CA THR A 2 -1.06 -1.46 53.86
C THR A 2 -1.95 -1.22 52.64
N SER A 3 -2.57 -0.03 52.48
CA SER A 3 -3.47 0.25 51.35
C SER A 3 -2.78 0.85 50.10
N MET A 4 -1.65 1.52 50.28
CA MET A 4 -0.90 2.13 49.15
C MET A 4 -0.17 1.10 48.29
N THR A 5 0.26 -0.02 48.86
CA THR A 5 0.99 -1.08 48.13
C THR A 5 0.09 -1.87 47.20
N THR A 6 -1.19 -2.02 47.50
CA THR A 6 -2.17 -2.77 46.70
C THR A 6 -2.65 -2.00 45.46
N GLU A 7 -2.68 -0.66 45.48
CA GLU A 7 -3.04 0.16 44.30
C GLU A 7 -1.86 0.28 43.30
N GLU A 8 -0.63 0.40 43.80
CA GLU A 8 0.56 0.42 42.94
C GLU A 8 0.78 -0.92 42.21
N GLU A 9 0.51 -2.04 42.86
CA GLU A 9 0.63 -3.37 42.30
C GLU A 9 -0.48 -3.66 41.28
N LYS A 10 -1.71 -3.18 41.50
CA LYS A 10 -2.81 -3.22 40.52
C LYS A 10 -2.53 -2.33 39.31
N THR A 11 -1.91 -1.18 39.49
CA THR A 11 -1.56 -0.27 38.39
C THR A 11 -0.41 -0.84 37.52
N LYS A 12 0.59 -1.47 38.13
CA LYS A 12 1.69 -2.15 37.42
C LYS A 12 1.22 -3.39 36.65
N THR A 13 0.33 -4.19 37.21
CA THR A 13 -0.25 -5.37 36.54
C THR A 13 -1.18 -4.96 35.41
N SER A 14 -1.98 -3.91 35.55
CA SER A 14 -2.83 -3.33 34.50
C SER A 14 -1.97 -2.78 33.34
N ALA A 15 -0.90 -2.04 33.65
CA ALA A 15 0.02 -1.50 32.64
C ALA A 15 0.77 -2.61 31.87
N GLY A 16 1.13 -3.70 32.54
CA GLY A 16 1.78 -4.86 31.94
C GLY A 16 0.86 -5.65 31.01
N SER A 17 -0.42 -5.83 31.40
CA SER A 17 -1.43 -6.50 30.56
C SER A 17 -1.79 -5.68 29.31
N THR A 18 -1.89 -4.35 29.46
CA THR A 18 -2.15 -3.44 28.34
C THR A 18 -0.99 -3.41 27.34
N ARG A 19 0.26 -3.43 27.81
CA ARG A 19 1.45 -3.50 26.94
C ARG A 19 1.53 -4.82 26.18
N ARG A 20 1.25 -5.96 26.82
CA ARG A 20 1.20 -7.28 26.17
C ARG A 20 0.08 -7.37 25.12
N ALA A 21 -1.09 -6.85 25.42
CA ALA A 21 -2.21 -6.80 24.49
C ALA A 21 -1.91 -5.90 23.27
N LEU A 22 -1.25 -4.75 23.47
CA LEU A 22 -0.81 -3.87 22.39
C LEU A 22 0.27 -4.53 21.53
N ALA A 23 1.28 -5.14 22.17
CA ALA A 23 2.33 -5.87 21.44
C ALA A 23 1.75 -7.03 20.61
N GLY A 24 0.78 -7.77 21.15
CA GLY A 24 0.09 -8.83 20.42
C GLY A 24 -0.73 -8.32 19.23
N ARG A 25 -1.38 -7.17 19.35
CA ARG A 25 -2.12 -6.55 18.22
C ARG A 25 -1.17 -6.10 17.11
N LEU A 26 -0.05 -5.50 17.48
CA LEU A 26 0.96 -5.04 16.52
C LEU A 26 1.64 -6.23 15.82
N SER A 27 1.98 -7.29 16.55
CA SER A 27 2.61 -8.47 15.96
C SER A 27 1.71 -9.20 14.96
N TRP A 28 0.41 -9.33 15.24
CA TRP A 28 -0.54 -9.91 14.30
C TRP A 28 -0.77 -9.03 13.06
N GLY A 29 -0.79 -7.70 13.23
CA GLY A 29 -0.86 -6.78 12.09
C GLY A 29 0.38 -6.85 11.19
N LEU A 30 1.57 -6.98 11.79
CA LEU A 30 2.81 -7.18 11.03
C LEU A 30 2.85 -8.55 10.33
N ALA A 31 2.41 -9.62 11.00
CA ALA A 31 2.34 -10.95 10.41
C ALA A 31 1.36 -10.98 9.22
N ASP A 32 0.21 -10.36 9.35
CA ASP A 32 -0.79 -10.20 8.29
C ASP A 32 -0.22 -9.41 7.10
N GLN A 33 0.44 -8.29 7.35
CA GLN A 33 1.07 -7.49 6.30
C GLN A 33 2.21 -8.25 5.60
N ALA A 34 3.00 -9.02 6.34
CA ALA A 34 4.06 -9.85 5.78
C ALA A 34 3.48 -10.97 4.91
N ALA A 35 2.45 -11.69 5.37
CA ALA A 35 1.77 -12.72 4.61
C ALA A 35 1.18 -12.18 3.32
N SER A 36 0.48 -11.04 3.39
CA SER A 36 -0.08 -10.34 2.23
C SER A 36 1.00 -9.89 1.24
N SER A 37 2.13 -9.35 1.73
CA SER A 37 3.23 -8.91 0.87
C SER A 37 3.91 -10.08 0.16
N VAL A 38 4.18 -11.17 0.88
CA VAL A 38 4.80 -12.38 0.31
C VAL A 38 3.89 -13.05 -0.72
N SER A 39 2.59 -13.17 -0.43
CA SER A 39 1.64 -13.75 -1.38
C SER A 39 1.48 -12.90 -2.64
N ASN A 40 1.38 -11.59 -2.51
CA ASN A 40 1.31 -10.67 -3.66
C ASN A 40 2.59 -10.71 -4.51
N PHE A 41 3.75 -10.81 -3.87
CA PHE A 41 5.02 -10.98 -4.55
C PHE A 41 5.09 -12.31 -5.30
N ALA A 42 4.71 -13.42 -4.65
CA ALA A 42 4.69 -14.74 -5.26
C ALA A 42 3.72 -14.82 -6.46
N VAL A 43 2.52 -14.23 -6.33
CA VAL A 43 1.58 -14.08 -7.45
C VAL A 43 2.20 -13.31 -8.60
N GLY A 44 2.79 -12.16 -8.31
CA GLY A 44 3.43 -11.31 -9.33
C GLY A 44 4.50 -12.07 -10.12
N ILE A 45 5.37 -12.79 -9.42
CA ILE A 45 6.42 -13.62 -10.06
C ILE A 45 5.80 -14.76 -10.89
N TYR A 46 4.88 -15.51 -10.31
CA TYR A 46 4.28 -16.64 -11.00
C TYR A 46 3.55 -16.22 -12.28
N VAL A 47 2.80 -15.11 -12.21
CA VAL A 47 2.08 -14.56 -13.36
C VAL A 47 3.05 -13.99 -14.41
N ALA A 48 4.09 -13.24 -13.99
CA ALA A 48 5.11 -12.71 -14.91
C ALA A 48 5.79 -13.83 -15.70
N ARG A 49 6.16 -14.90 -15.00
CA ARG A 49 6.80 -16.08 -15.57
C ARG A 49 5.90 -16.87 -16.53
N SER A 50 4.58 -16.87 -16.25
CA SER A 50 3.63 -17.69 -17.01
C SER A 50 3.07 -17.00 -18.27
N LEU A 51 3.05 -15.67 -18.30
CA LEU A 51 2.29 -14.92 -19.32
C LEU A 51 3.14 -14.22 -20.38
N GLY A 52 4.43 -13.99 -20.15
CA GLY A 52 5.26 -13.13 -21.00
C GLY A 52 4.90 -11.64 -20.88
N VAL A 53 5.71 -10.77 -21.51
CA VAL A 53 5.75 -9.32 -21.26
C VAL A 53 4.41 -8.62 -21.46
N THR A 54 3.78 -8.79 -22.63
CA THR A 54 2.55 -8.05 -22.97
C THR A 54 1.35 -8.50 -22.15
N ALA A 55 1.17 -9.81 -21.99
CA ALA A 55 0.07 -10.36 -21.21
C ALA A 55 0.23 -10.07 -19.71
N PHE A 56 1.46 -10.07 -19.18
CA PHE A 56 1.76 -9.61 -17.84
C PHE A 56 1.46 -8.11 -17.66
N GLY A 57 1.69 -7.30 -18.70
CA GLY A 57 1.29 -5.89 -18.72
C GLY A 57 -0.24 -5.71 -18.59
N VAL A 58 -1.03 -6.51 -19.31
CA VAL A 58 -2.51 -6.51 -19.18
C VAL A 58 -2.93 -6.90 -17.77
N PHE A 59 -2.35 -7.97 -17.21
CA PHE A 59 -2.60 -8.37 -15.82
C PHE A 59 -2.25 -7.25 -14.84
N SER A 60 -1.12 -6.57 -15.06
CA SER A 60 -0.65 -5.47 -14.22
C SER A 60 -1.60 -4.26 -14.26
N LEU A 61 -2.18 -3.93 -15.42
CA LEU A 61 -3.21 -2.90 -15.53
C LEU A 61 -4.50 -3.30 -14.81
N ALA A 62 -4.94 -4.55 -14.91
CA ALA A 62 -6.08 -5.05 -14.12
C ALA A 62 -5.79 -4.93 -12.61
N TRP A 63 -4.58 -5.25 -12.17
CA TRP A 63 -4.13 -5.06 -10.78
C TRP A 63 -4.14 -3.59 -10.35
N VAL A 64 -3.64 -2.69 -11.20
CA VAL A 64 -3.67 -1.23 -10.96
C VAL A 64 -5.11 -0.75 -10.83
N THR A 65 -6.02 -1.21 -11.71
CA THR A 65 -7.45 -0.89 -11.66
C THR A 65 -8.09 -1.37 -10.36
N TYR A 66 -7.80 -2.60 -9.95
CA TYR A 66 -8.21 -3.09 -8.63
C TYR A 66 -7.73 -2.15 -7.52
N GLY A 67 -6.47 -1.70 -7.55
CA GLY A 67 -5.92 -0.76 -6.58
C GLY A 67 -6.68 0.56 -6.51
N VAL A 68 -7.14 1.11 -7.66
CA VAL A 68 -8.01 2.29 -7.70
C VAL A 68 -9.34 2.00 -7.00
N VAL A 69 -10.00 0.91 -7.39
CA VAL A 69 -11.30 0.51 -6.83
C VAL A 69 -11.21 0.21 -5.34
N LEU A 70 -10.12 -0.43 -4.92
CA LEU A 70 -9.82 -0.71 -3.51
C LEU A 70 -9.72 0.58 -2.68
N ASN A 71 -9.00 1.59 -3.18
CA ASN A 71 -8.87 2.88 -2.50
C ASN A 71 -10.21 3.61 -2.39
N VAL A 72 -11.06 3.53 -3.41
CA VAL A 72 -12.44 4.04 -3.35
C VAL A 72 -13.24 3.30 -2.27
N SER A 73 -13.18 1.97 -2.26
CA SER A 73 -13.89 1.15 -1.28
C SER A 73 -13.41 1.44 0.15
N ARG A 74 -12.09 1.53 0.36
CA ARG A 74 -11.52 1.84 1.68
C ARG A 74 -11.98 3.20 2.18
N GLY A 75 -11.85 4.25 1.38
CA GLY A 75 -12.29 5.59 1.76
C GLY A 75 -13.76 5.64 2.14
N LEU A 76 -14.63 4.98 1.37
CA LEU A 76 -16.08 5.04 1.59
C LEU A 76 -16.59 4.08 2.67
N ALA A 77 -15.95 2.93 2.88
CA ALA A 77 -16.47 1.87 3.73
C ALA A 77 -15.58 1.60 4.95
N THR A 78 -14.31 1.23 4.76
CA THR A 78 -13.50 0.63 5.82
C THR A 78 -12.76 1.64 6.68
N ASP A 79 -12.31 2.77 6.13
CA ASP A 79 -11.64 3.81 6.92
C ASP A 79 -12.57 4.47 7.93
N PRO A 80 -13.83 4.86 7.57
CA PRO A 80 -14.81 5.29 8.56
C PRO A 80 -15.13 4.25 9.64
N LEU A 81 -15.15 2.95 9.27
CA LEU A 81 -15.31 1.86 10.22
C LEU A 81 -14.18 1.82 11.23
N MET A 82 -12.94 1.87 10.76
CA MET A 82 -11.74 1.86 11.61
C MET A 82 -11.73 3.02 12.59
N VAL A 83 -12.08 4.22 12.14
CA VAL A 83 -12.00 5.43 12.98
C VAL A 83 -13.11 5.48 14.01
N ARG A 84 -14.36 5.17 13.64
CA ARG A 84 -15.51 5.33 14.53
C ARG A 84 -15.85 4.11 15.36
N PHE A 85 -15.41 2.91 14.95
CA PHE A 85 -15.88 1.65 15.54
C PHE A 85 -14.77 0.73 16.06
N SER A 86 -13.53 1.24 16.26
CA SER A 86 -12.41 0.44 16.79
C SER A 86 -12.44 0.20 18.29
N ALA A 87 -13.31 0.84 19.07
CA ALA A 87 -13.35 0.68 20.53
C ALA A 87 -14.78 0.76 21.07
N VAL A 88 -15.73 0.24 20.30
CA VAL A 88 -17.16 0.29 20.66
C VAL A 88 -17.66 -1.09 21.13
N PRO A 89 -18.80 -1.15 21.85
CA PRO A 89 -19.45 -2.40 22.24
C PRO A 89 -19.70 -3.32 21.03
N LYS A 90 -19.67 -4.65 21.28
CA LYS A 90 -19.75 -5.69 20.24
C LYS A 90 -21.01 -5.55 19.37
N GLU A 91 -22.14 -5.18 19.93
CA GLU A 91 -23.42 -5.02 19.20
C GLU A 91 -23.32 -3.87 18.19
N SER A 92 -22.82 -2.72 18.62
CA SER A 92 -22.59 -1.54 17.76
C SER A 92 -21.59 -1.85 16.65
N TRP A 93 -20.49 -2.54 16.99
CA TRP A 93 -19.50 -3.00 16.03
C TRP A 93 -20.13 -3.93 14.98
N ARG A 94 -20.91 -4.93 15.39
CA ARG A 94 -21.56 -5.86 14.46
C ARG A 94 -22.48 -5.15 13.46
N GLY A 95 -23.28 -4.20 13.95
CA GLY A 95 -24.15 -3.40 13.11
C GLY A 95 -23.41 -2.52 12.12
N ALA A 96 -22.31 -1.90 12.57
CA ALA A 96 -21.43 -1.09 11.73
C ALA A 96 -20.74 -1.94 10.65
N VAL A 97 -20.17 -3.08 11.03
CA VAL A 97 -19.50 -4.01 10.10
C VAL A 97 -20.48 -4.53 9.03
N ALA A 98 -21.71 -4.89 9.39
CA ALA A 98 -22.70 -5.35 8.42
C ALA A 98 -23.02 -4.28 7.36
N ARG A 99 -23.07 -2.99 7.73
CA ARG A 99 -23.31 -1.87 6.81
C ARG A 99 -22.06 -1.50 6.02
N SER A 100 -20.90 -1.44 6.66
CA SER A 100 -19.62 -1.16 6.00
C SER A 100 -19.27 -2.22 4.96
N SER A 101 -19.33 -3.52 5.33
CA SER A 101 -19.08 -4.62 4.40
C SER A 101 -20.12 -4.68 3.27
N GLY A 102 -21.39 -4.33 3.56
CA GLY A 102 -22.42 -4.15 2.54
C GLY A 102 -22.09 -3.00 1.58
N THR A 103 -21.52 -1.89 2.08
CA THR A 103 -21.06 -0.78 1.25
C THR A 103 -19.88 -1.19 0.37
N ALA A 104 -18.87 -1.88 0.91
CA ALA A 104 -17.74 -2.40 0.15
C ALA A 104 -18.19 -3.36 -0.95
N LEU A 105 -19.09 -4.29 -0.63
CA LEU A 105 -19.72 -5.20 -1.61
C LEU A 105 -20.48 -4.42 -2.69
N GLY A 106 -21.25 -3.39 -2.30
CA GLY A 106 -22.01 -2.54 -3.24
C GLY A 106 -21.08 -1.77 -4.20
N VAL A 107 -19.99 -1.21 -3.70
CA VAL A 107 -18.94 -0.58 -4.53
C VAL A 107 -18.33 -1.61 -5.49
N GLY A 108 -18.04 -2.82 -4.98
CA GLY A 108 -17.51 -3.91 -5.80
C GLY A 108 -18.46 -4.33 -6.92
N VAL A 109 -19.76 -4.45 -6.64
CA VAL A 109 -20.78 -4.78 -7.65
C VAL A 109 -20.92 -3.66 -8.68
N ALA A 110 -21.00 -2.38 -8.23
CA ALA A 110 -21.20 -1.26 -9.13
C ALA A 110 -20.01 -1.03 -10.07
N LEU A 111 -18.80 -0.96 -9.51
CA LEU A 111 -17.58 -0.77 -10.31
C LEU A 111 -17.18 -2.07 -11.05
N GLY A 112 -17.51 -3.25 -10.49
CA GLY A 112 -17.36 -4.52 -11.16
C GLY A 112 -18.26 -4.62 -12.41
N ALA A 113 -19.51 -4.22 -12.32
CA ALA A 113 -20.41 -4.15 -13.48
C ALA A 113 -19.89 -3.19 -14.54
N ALA A 114 -19.38 -2.02 -14.15
CA ALA A 114 -18.74 -1.09 -15.09
C ALA A 114 -17.52 -1.73 -15.78
N CYS A 115 -16.62 -2.36 -15.04
CA CYS A 115 -15.47 -3.07 -15.61
C CYS A 115 -15.90 -4.21 -16.54
N LEU A 116 -16.94 -4.96 -16.19
CA LEU A 116 -17.49 -6.03 -17.02
C LEU A 116 -18.05 -5.48 -18.35
N VAL A 117 -18.88 -4.45 -18.29
CA VAL A 117 -19.47 -3.83 -19.49
C VAL A 117 -18.40 -3.26 -20.40
N ILE A 118 -17.44 -2.49 -19.84
CA ILE A 118 -16.31 -1.95 -20.60
C ILE A 118 -15.47 -3.08 -21.21
N GLY A 119 -15.19 -4.12 -20.42
CA GLY A 119 -14.41 -5.26 -20.89
C GLY A 119 -15.07 -6.00 -22.03
N LEU A 120 -16.37 -6.23 -21.96
CA LEU A 120 -17.16 -6.86 -23.05
C LEU A 120 -17.22 -5.98 -24.30
N ALA A 121 -17.32 -4.65 -24.14
CA ALA A 121 -17.34 -3.71 -25.25
C ALA A 121 -15.99 -3.63 -25.99
N VAL A 122 -14.86 -3.70 -25.26
CA VAL A 122 -13.51 -3.68 -25.84
C VAL A 122 -13.18 -4.99 -26.56
N GLY A 123 -13.57 -6.14 -26.02
CA GLY A 123 -13.61 -7.44 -26.71
C GLY A 123 -12.26 -8.12 -27.00
N ASP A 124 -11.13 -7.46 -26.74
CA ASP A 124 -9.78 -7.99 -26.95
C ASP A 124 -9.21 -8.69 -25.68
N ARG A 125 -7.89 -8.96 -25.66
CA ARG A 125 -7.22 -9.54 -24.48
C ARG A 125 -7.33 -8.62 -23.26
N MET A 126 -7.29 -7.32 -23.45
CA MET A 126 -7.47 -6.35 -22.37
C MET A 126 -8.93 -6.37 -21.89
N GLY A 127 -9.88 -6.34 -22.82
CA GLY A 127 -11.29 -6.41 -22.51
C GLY A 127 -11.66 -7.65 -21.71
N SER A 128 -11.16 -8.83 -22.10
CA SER A 128 -11.41 -10.07 -21.37
C SER A 128 -10.83 -10.06 -19.95
N ALA A 129 -9.65 -9.46 -19.74
CA ALA A 129 -9.05 -9.31 -18.41
C ALA A 129 -9.89 -8.38 -17.51
N PHE A 130 -10.38 -7.26 -18.05
CA PHE A 130 -11.24 -6.31 -17.33
C PHE A 130 -12.62 -6.90 -17.05
N ALA A 131 -13.20 -7.67 -17.97
CA ALA A 131 -14.44 -8.40 -17.73
C ALA A 131 -14.30 -9.39 -16.57
N CYS A 132 -13.23 -10.18 -16.55
CA CYS A 132 -12.92 -11.08 -15.44
C CYS A 132 -12.68 -10.32 -14.12
N LEU A 133 -11.96 -9.20 -14.16
CA LEU A 133 -11.79 -8.33 -13.00
C LEU A 133 -13.16 -7.87 -12.47
N GLY A 134 -14.07 -7.45 -13.36
CA GLY A 134 -15.41 -7.03 -12.99
C GLY A 134 -16.18 -8.11 -12.21
N ILE A 135 -16.05 -9.36 -12.61
CA ILE A 135 -16.68 -10.51 -11.94
C ILE A 135 -16.12 -10.70 -10.52
N VAL A 136 -14.82 -10.54 -10.32
CA VAL A 136 -14.18 -10.87 -9.02
C VAL A 136 -14.09 -9.68 -8.07
N LEU A 137 -14.28 -8.44 -8.52
CA LEU A 137 -14.20 -7.24 -7.70
C LEU A 137 -15.08 -7.28 -6.44
N PRO A 138 -16.34 -7.75 -6.48
CA PRO A 138 -17.15 -7.84 -5.27
C PRO A 138 -16.50 -8.71 -4.18
N GLY A 139 -15.93 -9.85 -4.56
CA GLY A 139 -15.23 -10.76 -3.66
C GLY A 139 -13.96 -10.14 -3.07
N LEU A 140 -13.15 -9.51 -3.91
CA LEU A 140 -11.91 -8.82 -3.52
C LEU A 140 -12.17 -7.72 -2.49
N LEU A 141 -13.17 -6.86 -2.73
CA LEU A 141 -13.48 -5.77 -1.82
C LEU A 141 -14.14 -6.24 -0.52
N LEU A 142 -14.94 -7.29 -0.58
CA LEU A 142 -15.54 -7.89 0.61
C LEU A 142 -14.46 -8.54 1.48
N GLN A 143 -13.48 -9.22 0.90
CA GLN A 143 -12.34 -9.80 1.62
C GLN A 143 -11.55 -8.72 2.36
N ASP A 144 -11.18 -7.63 1.68
CA ASP A 144 -10.49 -6.48 2.30
C ASP A 144 -11.32 -5.87 3.44
N SER A 145 -12.64 -5.78 3.25
CA SER A 145 -13.55 -5.27 4.29
C SER A 145 -13.53 -6.12 5.57
N TRP A 146 -13.46 -7.46 5.46
CA TRP A 146 -13.33 -8.34 6.63
C TRP A 146 -12.03 -8.12 7.37
N ARG A 147 -10.93 -7.94 6.64
CA ARG A 147 -9.62 -7.65 7.21
C ARG A 147 -9.68 -6.42 8.11
N PHE A 148 -10.23 -5.31 7.60
CA PHE A 148 -10.41 -4.08 8.38
C PHE A 148 -11.42 -4.24 9.53
N ALA A 149 -12.51 -5.00 9.34
CA ALA A 149 -13.45 -5.28 10.40
C ALA A 149 -12.80 -6.02 11.59
N PHE A 150 -11.93 -6.98 11.30
CA PHE A 150 -11.20 -7.70 12.35
C PHE A 150 -10.14 -6.81 13.03
N PHE A 151 -9.48 -5.91 12.30
CA PHE A 151 -8.58 -4.93 12.91
C PHE A 151 -9.34 -3.95 13.82
N ALA A 152 -10.50 -3.47 13.39
CA ALA A 152 -11.36 -2.60 14.22
C ALA A 152 -11.80 -3.31 15.52
N ALA A 153 -12.02 -4.62 15.48
CA ALA A 153 -12.31 -5.42 16.66
C ALA A 153 -11.09 -5.75 17.52
N GLY A 154 -9.88 -5.34 17.12
CA GLY A 154 -8.63 -5.76 17.76
C GLY A 154 -8.31 -7.25 17.60
N ALA A 155 -8.96 -7.93 16.65
CA ALA A 155 -8.86 -9.37 16.41
C ALA A 155 -7.91 -9.68 15.22
N GLY A 156 -6.69 -9.11 15.22
CA GLY A 156 -5.72 -9.25 14.15
C GLY A 156 -5.41 -10.71 13.75
N ARG A 157 -5.48 -11.65 14.71
CA ARG A 157 -5.38 -13.09 14.40
C ARG A 157 -6.45 -13.55 13.41
N LYS A 158 -7.68 -13.00 13.49
CA LYS A 158 -8.74 -13.35 12.54
C LYS A 158 -8.46 -12.80 11.15
N ALA A 159 -7.91 -11.59 11.04
CA ALA A 159 -7.47 -11.03 9.77
C ALA A 159 -6.40 -11.92 9.14
N PHE A 160 -5.35 -12.25 9.89
CA PHE A 160 -4.30 -13.16 9.44
C PHE A 160 -4.83 -14.52 8.96
N VAL A 161 -5.73 -15.17 9.73
CA VAL A 161 -6.32 -16.46 9.32
C VAL A 161 -7.13 -16.31 8.02
N ASN A 162 -7.83 -15.18 7.84
CA ASN A 162 -8.56 -14.92 6.60
C ASN A 162 -7.62 -14.79 5.40
N ASP A 163 -6.49 -14.10 5.57
CA ASP A 163 -5.46 -13.98 4.53
C ASP A 163 -4.79 -15.33 4.23
N ILE A 164 -4.58 -16.19 5.23
CA ILE A 164 -4.09 -17.57 5.02
C ILE A 164 -5.09 -18.40 4.21
N VAL A 165 -6.38 -18.28 4.49
CA VAL A 165 -7.43 -18.96 3.68
C VAL A 165 -7.36 -18.51 2.22
N TRP A 166 -7.15 -17.20 1.98
CA TRP A 166 -6.91 -16.69 0.64
C TRP A 166 -5.68 -17.33 0.00
N CYS A 167 -4.54 -17.34 0.69
CA CYS A 167 -3.29 -17.92 0.17
C CYS A 167 -3.44 -19.41 -0.14
N VAL A 168 -4.11 -20.18 0.73
CA VAL A 168 -4.35 -21.61 0.54
C VAL A 168 -5.25 -21.88 -0.69
N ALA A 169 -6.27 -21.05 -0.90
CA ALA A 169 -7.13 -21.15 -2.07
C ALA A 169 -6.42 -20.69 -3.35
N LEU A 170 -5.52 -19.72 -3.23
CA LEU A 170 -4.81 -19.11 -4.34
C LEU A 170 -3.81 -20.06 -5.01
N VAL A 171 -3.07 -20.86 -4.23
CA VAL A 171 -2.05 -21.77 -4.77
C VAL A 171 -2.62 -22.75 -5.80
N PRO A 172 -3.63 -23.58 -5.49
CA PRO A 172 -4.22 -24.47 -6.49
C PRO A 172 -4.88 -23.71 -7.64
N ALA A 173 -5.52 -22.56 -7.38
CA ALA A 173 -6.14 -21.74 -8.41
C ALA A 173 -5.10 -21.24 -9.43
N LEU A 174 -3.92 -20.79 -8.98
CA LEU A 174 -2.83 -20.37 -9.85
C LEU A 174 -2.25 -21.54 -10.66
N VAL A 175 -2.11 -22.73 -10.06
CA VAL A 175 -1.66 -23.93 -10.78
C VAL A 175 -2.63 -24.28 -11.92
N VAL A 176 -3.93 -24.22 -11.66
CA VAL A 176 -4.97 -24.43 -12.68
C VAL A 176 -4.89 -23.33 -13.75
N ALA A 177 -4.78 -22.06 -13.36
CA ALA A 177 -4.65 -20.94 -14.28
C ALA A 177 -3.41 -21.08 -15.20
N GLY A 178 -2.29 -21.57 -14.66
CA GLY A 178 -1.08 -21.84 -15.44
C GLY A 178 -1.27 -22.94 -16.50
N ARG A 179 -2.15 -23.91 -16.25
CA ARG A 179 -2.49 -24.96 -17.23
C ARG A 179 -3.50 -24.48 -18.28
N VAL A 180 -4.45 -23.65 -17.87
CA VAL A 180 -5.46 -23.08 -18.78
C VAL A 180 -4.83 -21.99 -19.68
N GLY A 181 -3.93 -21.21 -19.12
CA GLY A 181 -3.26 -20.10 -19.80
C GLY A 181 -4.12 -18.85 -19.95
N GLY A 182 -3.46 -17.76 -20.37
CA GLY A 182 -4.11 -16.48 -20.63
C GLY A 182 -4.42 -15.64 -19.40
N VAL A 183 -4.49 -14.32 -19.59
CA VAL A 183 -4.70 -13.34 -18.52
C VAL A 183 -6.01 -13.56 -17.75
N PRO A 184 -7.15 -13.87 -18.41
CA PRO A 184 -8.42 -14.13 -17.73
C PRO A 184 -8.32 -15.20 -16.64
N ALA A 185 -7.63 -16.32 -16.93
CA ALA A 185 -7.46 -17.41 -15.97
C ALA A 185 -6.74 -16.95 -14.68
N PHE A 186 -5.70 -16.13 -14.82
CA PHE A 186 -4.95 -15.60 -13.68
C PHE A 186 -5.75 -14.55 -12.88
N VAL A 187 -6.52 -13.70 -13.55
CA VAL A 187 -7.40 -12.73 -12.88
C VAL A 187 -8.49 -13.47 -12.09
N LEU A 188 -9.11 -14.49 -12.70
CA LEU A 188 -10.13 -15.29 -12.02
C LEU A 188 -9.54 -16.12 -10.87
N ALA A 189 -8.34 -16.70 -11.02
CA ALA A 189 -7.68 -17.44 -9.97
C ALA A 189 -7.38 -16.54 -8.75
N TRP A 190 -6.79 -15.37 -9.00
CA TRP A 190 -6.46 -14.41 -7.95
C TRP A 190 -7.69 -13.85 -7.25
N GLY A 191 -8.66 -13.34 -7.99
CA GLY A 191 -9.85 -12.74 -7.39
C GLY A 191 -10.86 -13.78 -6.90
N GLY A 192 -10.96 -14.95 -7.54
CA GLY A 192 -11.80 -16.07 -7.09
C GLY A 192 -11.34 -16.63 -5.74
N SER A 193 -10.04 -16.78 -5.53
CA SER A 193 -9.49 -17.18 -4.24
C SER A 193 -9.76 -16.14 -3.14
N ALA A 194 -9.75 -14.85 -3.46
CA ALA A 194 -10.18 -13.80 -2.54
C ALA A 194 -11.68 -13.90 -2.22
N ALA A 195 -12.52 -14.26 -3.20
CA ALA A 195 -13.94 -14.48 -2.96
C ALA A 195 -14.19 -15.66 -2.01
N VAL A 196 -13.39 -16.74 -2.08
CA VAL A 196 -13.43 -17.83 -1.09
C VAL A 196 -13.14 -17.31 0.32
N ALA A 197 -12.09 -16.50 0.49
CA ALA A 197 -11.76 -15.88 1.77
C ALA A 197 -12.83 -14.88 2.23
N ALA A 198 -13.48 -14.17 1.30
CA ALA A 198 -14.61 -13.29 1.61
C ALA A 198 -15.82 -14.06 2.18
N VAL A 199 -16.16 -15.18 1.56
CA VAL A 199 -17.23 -16.09 2.07
C VAL A 199 -16.83 -16.65 3.43
N TYR A 200 -15.60 -17.13 3.60
CA TYR A 200 -15.09 -17.58 4.89
C TYR A 200 -15.19 -16.48 5.95
N GLY A 201 -14.89 -15.22 5.62
CA GLY A 201 -15.01 -14.07 6.51
C GLY A 201 -16.44 -13.85 7.04
N CYS A 202 -17.47 -14.17 6.24
CA CYS A 202 -18.86 -14.16 6.71
C CYS A 202 -19.09 -15.20 7.83
N PHE A 203 -18.57 -16.42 7.67
CA PHE A 203 -18.66 -17.47 8.70
C PHE A 203 -17.81 -17.09 9.93
N GLN A 204 -16.58 -16.65 9.72
CA GLN A 204 -15.63 -16.30 10.78
C GLN A 204 -16.11 -15.13 11.66
N SER A 205 -16.81 -14.16 11.08
CA SER A 205 -17.38 -13.01 11.78
C SER A 205 -18.78 -13.32 12.36
N GLY A 206 -19.51 -14.22 11.75
CA GLY A 206 -20.94 -14.47 11.98
C GLY A 206 -21.80 -13.27 11.58
N ILE A 207 -21.35 -12.48 10.58
CA ILE A 207 -22.02 -11.27 10.10
C ILE A 207 -22.27 -11.43 8.60
N ARG A 208 -23.47 -11.02 8.16
CA ARG A 208 -23.82 -10.95 6.73
C ARG A 208 -23.75 -9.49 6.26
N PRO A 209 -23.10 -9.20 5.12
CA PRO A 209 -23.11 -7.86 4.53
C PRO A 209 -24.54 -7.39 4.23
N ARG A 210 -24.85 -6.14 4.59
CA ARG A 210 -26.17 -5.54 4.38
C ARG A 210 -26.12 -4.47 3.29
N LEU A 211 -26.40 -4.83 2.05
CA LEU A 211 -26.44 -3.89 0.91
C LEU A 211 -27.49 -2.79 1.10
N THR A 212 -28.63 -3.11 1.70
CA THR A 212 -29.70 -2.14 2.00
C THR A 212 -29.24 -1.05 2.96
N GLY A 213 -28.21 -1.31 3.77
CA GLY A 213 -27.62 -0.32 4.69
C GLY A 213 -26.57 0.59 4.05
N ALA A 214 -26.14 0.35 2.82
CA ALA A 214 -25.03 1.08 2.19
C ALA A 214 -25.34 2.58 2.01
N ARG A 215 -26.53 2.94 1.55
CA ARG A 215 -26.92 4.37 1.38
C ARG A 215 -26.93 5.11 2.73
N ALA A 216 -27.45 4.48 3.78
CA ALA A 216 -27.44 5.06 5.13
C ALA A 216 -25.99 5.20 5.62
N TRP A 217 -25.16 4.17 5.45
CA TRP A 217 -23.74 4.22 5.79
C TRP A 217 -23.01 5.40 5.14
N LEU A 218 -23.14 5.55 3.82
CA LEU A 218 -22.50 6.64 3.05
C LEU A 218 -22.98 8.01 3.50
N ARG A 219 -24.28 8.17 3.79
CA ARG A 219 -24.85 9.43 4.28
C ARG A 219 -24.35 9.76 5.68
N ASP A 220 -24.35 8.78 6.58
CA ASP A 220 -24.03 8.98 8.00
C ASP A 220 -22.52 9.19 8.23
N HIS A 221 -21.68 8.78 7.26
CA HIS A 221 -20.21 8.88 7.33
C HIS A 221 -19.60 9.71 6.19
N ARG A 222 -20.41 10.55 5.50
CA ARG A 222 -19.95 11.33 4.35
C ARG A 222 -18.77 12.26 4.67
N ASP A 223 -18.71 12.78 5.89
CA ASP A 223 -17.65 13.67 6.36
C ASP A 223 -16.27 13.01 6.39
N LEU A 224 -16.21 11.76 6.85
CA LEU A 224 -14.99 10.95 6.84
C LEU A 224 -14.76 10.29 5.48
N GLY A 225 -15.82 9.72 4.89
CA GLY A 225 -15.73 8.97 3.63
C GLY A 225 -15.17 9.80 2.48
N THR A 226 -15.63 11.04 2.31
CA THR A 226 -15.10 11.94 1.26
C THR A 226 -13.64 12.33 1.51
N ARG A 227 -13.26 12.59 2.77
CA ARG A 227 -11.88 12.94 3.13
C ARG A 227 -10.92 11.77 2.87
N TYR A 228 -11.27 10.57 3.35
CA TYR A 228 -10.45 9.37 3.12
C TYR A 228 -10.41 8.95 1.66
N LEU A 229 -11.51 9.12 0.91
CA LEU A 229 -11.51 8.89 -0.53
C LEU A 229 -10.48 9.79 -1.22
N VAL A 230 -10.50 11.10 -0.94
CA VAL A 230 -9.53 12.05 -1.50
C VAL A 230 -8.11 11.71 -1.05
N GLU A 231 -7.91 11.37 0.22
CA GLU A 231 -6.60 11.00 0.77
C GLU A 231 -6.05 9.74 0.08
N ASN A 232 -6.84 8.66 0.00
CA ASN A 232 -6.43 7.40 -0.60
C ASN A 232 -6.14 7.54 -2.09
N VAL A 233 -6.99 8.27 -2.83
CA VAL A 233 -6.77 8.56 -4.25
C VAL A 233 -5.54 9.44 -4.44
N SER A 234 -5.32 10.44 -3.58
CA SER A 234 -4.14 11.30 -3.68
C SER A 234 -2.83 10.55 -3.38
N ASN A 235 -2.85 9.65 -2.40
CA ASN A 235 -1.67 8.89 -2.00
C ASN A 235 -1.21 7.88 -3.07
N SER A 236 -2.15 7.26 -3.77
CA SER A 236 -1.86 6.22 -4.78
C SER A 236 -2.05 6.68 -6.22
N GLY A 237 -2.75 7.79 -6.42
CA GLY A 237 -3.16 8.27 -7.75
C GLY A 237 -1.99 8.56 -8.68
N GLY A 238 -0.87 9.07 -8.14
CA GLY A 238 0.33 9.33 -8.94
C GLY A 238 0.90 8.07 -9.61
N SER A 239 1.04 6.98 -8.86
CA SER A 239 1.55 5.71 -9.39
C SER A 239 0.58 5.06 -10.37
N GLN A 240 -0.70 5.14 -10.09
CA GLN A 240 -1.76 4.60 -10.95
C GLN A 240 -1.86 5.40 -12.27
N LEU A 241 -1.85 6.74 -12.20
CA LEU A 241 -1.87 7.61 -13.37
C LEU A 241 -0.63 7.37 -14.25
N ARG A 242 0.54 7.20 -13.66
CA ARG A 242 1.76 6.83 -14.40
C ARG A 242 1.59 5.48 -15.10
N ALA A 243 1.05 4.46 -14.43
CA ALA A 243 0.88 3.13 -15.01
C ALA A 243 -0.07 3.16 -16.24
N TYR A 244 -1.20 3.83 -16.11
CA TYR A 244 -2.13 4.02 -17.24
C TYR A 244 -1.51 4.86 -18.36
N GLY A 245 -0.88 5.98 -18.00
CA GLY A 245 -0.23 6.85 -18.98
C GLY A 245 0.90 6.15 -19.73
N LEU A 246 1.69 5.33 -19.03
CA LEU A 246 2.72 4.49 -19.66
C LEU A 246 2.09 3.48 -20.64
N GLY A 247 0.98 2.84 -20.25
CA GLY A 247 0.24 1.94 -21.12
C GLY A 247 -0.29 2.61 -22.39
N VAL A 248 -0.73 3.87 -22.29
CA VAL A 248 -1.23 4.66 -23.44
C VAL A 248 -0.08 5.16 -24.32
N ILE A 249 1.01 5.68 -23.73
CA ILE A 249 2.10 6.35 -24.47
C ILE A 249 3.03 5.32 -25.13
N VAL A 250 3.41 4.27 -24.39
CA VAL A 250 4.43 3.29 -24.86
C VAL A 250 3.81 1.94 -25.22
N GLY A 251 2.69 1.62 -24.59
CA GLY A 251 2.02 0.35 -24.76
C GLY A 251 1.99 -0.50 -23.50
N VAL A 252 1.09 -1.48 -23.49
CA VAL A 252 0.80 -2.31 -22.31
C VAL A 252 2.00 -3.16 -21.88
N GLY A 253 2.84 -3.61 -22.82
CA GLY A 253 4.07 -4.33 -22.52
C GLY A 253 5.02 -3.55 -21.60
N ALA A 254 5.11 -2.22 -21.80
CA ALA A 254 5.93 -1.35 -20.95
C ALA A 254 5.48 -1.38 -19.46
N VAL A 255 4.17 -1.47 -19.22
CA VAL A 255 3.64 -1.62 -17.86
C VAL A 255 4.10 -2.94 -17.24
N GLY A 256 4.10 -4.04 -18.02
CA GLY A 256 4.59 -5.34 -17.59
C GLY A 256 6.08 -5.31 -17.24
N VAL A 257 6.91 -4.69 -18.08
CA VAL A 257 8.36 -4.54 -17.87
C VAL A 257 8.64 -3.75 -16.57
N VAL A 258 8.00 -2.60 -16.40
CA VAL A 258 8.15 -1.78 -15.18
C VAL A 258 7.69 -2.55 -13.96
N ARG A 259 6.56 -3.25 -14.04
CA ARG A 259 6.06 -4.08 -12.93
C ARG A 259 7.00 -5.23 -12.60
N GLY A 260 7.62 -5.87 -13.61
CA GLY A 260 8.65 -6.88 -13.41
C GLY A 260 9.86 -6.35 -12.64
N ALA A 261 10.36 -5.18 -13.01
CA ALA A 261 11.45 -4.52 -12.29
C ALA A 261 11.06 -4.13 -10.86
N GLU A 262 9.84 -3.64 -10.64
CA GLU A 262 9.31 -3.33 -9.30
C GLU A 262 9.18 -4.59 -8.43
N LEU A 263 8.82 -5.74 -9.00
CA LEU A 263 8.75 -7.00 -8.28
C LEU A 263 10.12 -7.43 -7.73
N LEU A 264 11.21 -7.18 -8.44
CA LEU A 264 12.56 -7.52 -7.96
C LEU A 264 12.94 -6.74 -6.68
N LEU A 265 12.40 -5.54 -6.52
CA LEU A 265 12.57 -4.74 -5.31
C LEU A 265 11.48 -5.02 -4.24
N GLY A 266 10.50 -5.86 -4.56
CA GLY A 266 9.35 -6.18 -3.70
C GLY A 266 9.73 -6.62 -2.28
N PRO A 267 10.63 -7.61 -2.07
CA PRO A 267 11.07 -8.02 -0.74
C PRO A 267 11.66 -6.88 0.08
N PHE A 268 12.48 -6.04 -0.56
CA PHE A 268 13.07 -4.87 0.06
C PHE A 268 11.99 -3.83 0.43
N MET A 269 11.04 -3.56 -0.45
CA MET A 269 9.93 -2.65 -0.18
C MET A 269 9.04 -3.11 0.98
N ALA A 270 8.82 -4.41 1.13
CA ALA A 270 8.07 -4.97 2.26
C ALA A 270 8.75 -4.67 3.61
N VAL A 271 10.08 -4.77 3.67
CA VAL A 271 10.87 -4.41 4.86
C VAL A 271 10.74 -2.90 5.16
N LEU A 272 10.84 -2.05 4.13
CA LEU A 272 10.70 -0.60 4.30
C LEU A 272 9.31 -0.20 4.80
N MET A 273 8.25 -0.85 4.31
CA MET A 273 6.88 -0.60 4.77
C MET A 273 6.74 -0.94 6.27
N GLY A 274 7.30 -2.07 6.71
CA GLY A 274 7.33 -2.42 8.14
C GLY A 274 8.05 -1.38 8.98
N LEU A 275 9.19 -0.86 8.50
CA LEU A 275 9.98 0.14 9.18
C LEU A 275 9.24 1.49 9.29
N SER A 276 8.47 1.86 8.28
CA SER A 276 7.73 3.13 8.23
C SER A 276 6.69 3.27 9.34
N LEU A 277 6.14 2.17 9.85
CA LEU A 277 5.14 2.17 10.92
C LEU A 277 5.68 2.74 12.25
N VAL A 278 6.97 2.54 12.54
CA VAL A 278 7.62 3.00 13.79
C VAL A 278 8.36 4.33 13.62
N THR A 279 8.64 4.73 12.39
CA THR A 279 9.53 5.85 12.05
C THR A 279 9.04 7.18 12.60
N VAL A 280 7.77 7.52 12.42
CA VAL A 280 7.19 8.80 12.88
C VAL A 280 7.15 8.86 14.40
N ALA A 281 6.82 7.74 15.06
CA ALA A 281 6.78 7.66 16.50
C ALA A 281 8.18 7.85 17.12
N GLU A 282 9.21 7.24 16.52
CA GLU A 282 10.59 7.40 16.97
C GLU A 282 11.11 8.82 16.70
N ALA A 283 10.81 9.42 15.55
CA ALA A 283 11.14 10.80 15.26
C ALA A 283 10.53 11.76 16.31
N ALA A 284 9.27 11.54 16.69
CA ALA A 284 8.61 12.30 17.73
C ALA A 284 9.23 12.08 19.13
N ARG A 285 9.73 10.87 19.43
CA ARG A 285 10.48 10.61 20.68
C ARG A 285 11.82 11.35 20.70
N VAL A 286 12.56 11.31 19.58
CA VAL A 286 13.82 12.04 19.43
C VAL A 286 13.60 13.55 19.57
N LEU A 287 12.56 14.10 18.95
CA LEU A 287 12.17 15.50 19.08
C LEU A 287 11.95 15.90 20.54
N ARG A 288 11.24 15.07 21.33
CA ARG A 288 10.97 15.37 22.76
C ARG A 288 12.21 15.25 23.65
N ARG A 289 13.14 14.33 23.36
CA ARG A 289 14.30 14.05 24.22
C ARG A 289 15.54 14.85 23.84
N ALA A 290 15.74 15.06 22.55
CA ALA A 290 16.94 15.70 21.99
C ALA A 290 16.62 16.40 20.67
N PRO A 291 15.92 17.55 20.67
CA PRO A 291 15.46 18.24 19.45
C PRO A 291 16.58 18.49 18.45
N HIS A 292 17.78 18.83 18.91
CA HIS A 292 18.97 19.10 18.10
C HIS A 292 19.45 17.86 17.31
N ARG A 293 19.04 16.65 17.71
CA ARG A 293 19.42 15.38 17.05
C ARG A 293 18.40 14.92 16.00
N LEU A 294 17.23 15.56 15.91
CA LEU A 294 16.17 15.14 15.00
C LEU A 294 16.64 15.10 13.55
N GLY A 295 17.34 16.13 13.07
CA GLY A 295 17.87 16.16 11.71
C GLY A 295 18.84 15.01 11.40
N ARG A 296 19.74 14.69 12.35
CA ARG A 296 20.66 13.55 12.24
C ARG A 296 19.91 12.22 12.23
N PHE A 297 18.93 12.07 13.10
CA PHE A 297 18.08 10.87 13.14
C PHE A 297 17.36 10.65 11.80
N CYS A 298 16.72 11.69 11.25
CA CYS A 298 16.05 11.63 9.95
C CYS A 298 17.03 11.29 8.81
N LEU A 299 18.26 11.83 8.86
CA LEU A 299 19.29 11.52 7.87
C LEU A 299 19.76 10.07 7.95
N LEU A 300 20.02 9.56 9.15
CA LEU A 300 20.42 8.17 9.35
C LEU A 300 19.31 7.20 8.91
N LEU A 301 18.05 7.55 9.19
CA LEU A 301 16.90 6.74 8.78
C LEU A 301 16.74 6.73 7.26
N GLY A 302 16.60 7.91 6.62
CA GLY A 302 16.40 8.00 5.17
C GLY A 302 17.65 7.57 4.39
N GLY A 303 18.85 7.95 4.87
CA GLY A 303 20.12 7.55 4.28
C GLY A 303 20.35 6.04 4.40
N GLY A 304 20.03 5.46 5.55
CA GLY A 304 20.08 3.99 5.74
C GLY A 304 19.17 3.24 4.78
N GLN A 305 17.94 3.73 4.56
CA GLN A 305 17.03 3.17 3.57
C GLN A 305 17.56 3.32 2.14
N ALA A 306 18.13 4.46 1.79
CA ALA A 306 18.72 4.70 0.48
C ALA A 306 19.92 3.77 0.22
N VAL A 307 20.84 3.66 1.19
CA VAL A 307 21.99 2.76 1.09
C VAL A 307 21.53 1.30 0.97
N ALA A 308 20.57 0.86 1.76
CA ALA A 308 20.03 -0.48 1.69
C ALA A 308 19.36 -0.77 0.32
N ALA A 309 18.65 0.22 -0.27
CA ALA A 309 18.11 0.11 -1.62
C ALA A 309 19.22 -0.05 -2.67
N LEU A 310 20.27 0.76 -2.57
CA LEU A 310 21.41 0.69 -3.50
C LEU A 310 22.16 -0.63 -3.38
N LEU A 311 22.37 -1.14 -2.17
CA LEU A 311 22.98 -2.45 -1.94
C LEU A 311 22.12 -3.59 -2.49
N TRP A 312 20.80 -3.55 -2.30
CA TRP A 312 19.89 -4.53 -2.87
C TRP A 312 19.88 -4.47 -4.41
N GLY A 313 19.78 -3.27 -5.00
CA GLY A 313 19.86 -3.07 -6.43
C GLY A 313 21.20 -3.52 -7.01
N GLY A 314 22.32 -3.23 -6.31
CA GLY A 314 23.65 -3.73 -6.65
C GLY A 314 23.72 -5.27 -6.65
N ALA A 315 23.10 -5.92 -5.66
CA ALA A 315 23.00 -7.37 -5.62
C ALA A 315 22.16 -7.92 -6.79
N LEU A 316 21.09 -7.23 -7.19
CA LEU A 316 20.28 -7.61 -8.36
C LEU A 316 21.06 -7.49 -9.68
N LEU A 317 21.96 -6.50 -9.79
CA LEU A 317 22.83 -6.35 -10.99
C LEU A 317 23.88 -7.45 -11.11
N LEU A 318 24.23 -8.09 -10.01
CA LEU A 318 25.13 -9.25 -9.97
C LEU A 318 24.42 -10.57 -10.22
N LEU A 319 23.08 -10.55 -10.35
CA LEU A 319 22.30 -11.75 -10.57
C LEU A 319 22.54 -12.27 -12.00
N PRO A 320 22.96 -13.53 -12.18
CA PRO A 320 23.11 -14.12 -13.51
C PRO A 320 21.77 -14.14 -14.26
N ASP A 321 21.79 -13.93 -15.58
CA ASP A 321 20.58 -13.92 -16.41
C ASP A 321 19.73 -15.17 -16.23
N ARG A 322 20.36 -16.35 -16.13
CA ARG A 322 19.66 -17.62 -15.84
C ARG A 322 18.84 -17.58 -14.57
N ALA A 323 19.35 -16.94 -13.51
CA ALA A 323 18.61 -16.80 -12.25
C ALA A 323 17.47 -15.78 -12.37
N GLY A 324 17.70 -14.69 -13.09
CA GLY A 324 16.66 -13.70 -13.39
C GLY A 324 15.53 -14.27 -14.24
N GLU A 325 15.85 -15.05 -15.27
CA GLU A 325 14.88 -15.77 -16.10
C GLU A 325 14.11 -16.83 -15.30
N LEU A 326 14.76 -17.51 -14.34
CA LEU A 326 14.07 -18.41 -13.41
C LEU A 326 13.02 -17.68 -12.56
N VAL A 327 13.24 -16.40 -12.25
CA VAL A 327 12.30 -15.58 -11.44
C VAL A 327 11.21 -14.98 -12.31
N LEU A 328 11.56 -14.26 -13.38
CA LEU A 328 10.61 -13.45 -14.16
C LEU A 328 10.28 -14.03 -15.55
N GLY A 329 10.89 -15.13 -15.96
CA GLY A 329 10.71 -15.68 -17.32
C GLY A 329 11.14 -14.67 -18.38
N ASP A 330 10.38 -14.59 -19.47
CA ASP A 330 10.66 -13.70 -20.62
C ASP A 330 10.64 -12.21 -20.26
N VAL A 331 10.06 -11.86 -19.11
CA VAL A 331 10.03 -10.47 -18.64
C VAL A 331 11.41 -9.99 -18.17
N TRP A 332 12.30 -10.92 -17.78
CA TRP A 332 13.63 -10.61 -17.23
C TRP A 332 14.47 -9.75 -18.16
N SER A 333 14.59 -10.10 -19.41
CA SER A 333 15.48 -9.43 -20.38
C SER A 333 15.20 -7.94 -20.52
N ALA A 334 13.91 -7.53 -20.45
CA ALA A 334 13.50 -6.14 -20.49
C ALA A 334 13.50 -5.48 -19.10
N ALA A 335 13.10 -6.21 -18.05
CA ALA A 335 13.03 -5.70 -16.68
C ALA A 335 14.42 -5.45 -16.08
N SER A 336 15.42 -6.26 -16.42
CA SER A 336 16.80 -6.09 -15.93
C SER A 336 17.43 -4.76 -16.34
N GLN A 337 17.08 -4.21 -17.50
CA GLN A 337 17.52 -2.88 -17.94
C GLN A 337 16.99 -1.74 -17.05
N LEU A 338 15.91 -1.99 -16.33
CA LEU A 338 15.30 -1.00 -15.42
C LEU A 338 15.81 -1.11 -13.98
N ILE A 339 16.64 -2.10 -13.63
CA ILE A 339 17.13 -2.29 -12.25
C ILE A 339 17.80 -1.02 -11.74
N VAL A 340 18.68 -0.41 -12.54
CA VAL A 340 19.42 0.80 -12.13
C VAL A 340 18.48 1.98 -11.87
N PRO A 341 17.66 2.45 -12.82
CA PRO A 341 16.78 3.59 -12.57
C PRO A 341 15.73 3.31 -11.50
N VAL A 342 15.16 2.11 -11.42
CA VAL A 342 14.19 1.77 -10.37
C VAL A 342 14.86 1.75 -9.00
N THR A 343 16.07 1.23 -8.87
CA THR A 343 16.86 1.26 -7.63
C THR A 343 17.15 2.70 -7.18
N ILE A 344 17.59 3.58 -8.09
CA ILE A 344 17.81 5.00 -7.78
C ILE A 344 16.49 5.65 -7.34
N GLY A 345 15.38 5.32 -8.01
CA GLY A 345 14.05 5.81 -7.64
C GLY A 345 13.65 5.40 -6.22
N VAL A 346 13.86 4.14 -5.87
CA VAL A 346 13.56 3.61 -4.52
C VAL A 346 14.49 4.22 -3.48
N ALA A 347 15.78 4.40 -3.79
CA ALA A 347 16.74 5.03 -2.90
C ALA A 347 16.37 6.50 -2.64
N GLY A 348 15.96 7.24 -3.68
CA GLY A 348 15.46 8.61 -3.57
C GLY A 348 14.21 8.70 -2.70
N ALA A 349 13.24 7.80 -2.89
CA ALA A 349 12.04 7.72 -2.07
C ALA A 349 12.37 7.38 -0.61
N GLY A 350 13.30 6.46 -0.36
CA GLY A 350 13.80 6.10 0.96
C GLY A 350 14.44 7.30 1.66
N LEU A 351 15.31 8.03 0.98
CA LEU A 351 15.95 9.24 1.51
C LEU A 351 14.89 10.30 1.89
N GLY A 352 13.88 10.51 1.03
CA GLY A 352 12.76 11.44 1.27
C GLY A 352 11.90 11.04 2.46
N SER A 353 11.73 9.74 2.73
CA SER A 353 10.92 9.22 3.83
C SER A 353 11.44 9.68 5.20
N GLY A 354 12.76 9.77 5.38
CA GLY A 354 13.38 10.30 6.59
C GLY A 354 13.00 11.76 6.85
N ALA A 355 13.04 12.61 5.81
CA ALA A 355 12.63 14.01 5.93
C ALA A 355 11.11 14.14 6.18
N ALA A 356 10.30 13.30 5.55
CA ALA A 356 8.86 13.27 5.77
C ALA A 356 8.50 12.90 7.22
N ALA A 357 9.23 11.94 7.83
CA ALA A 357 9.06 11.59 9.23
C ALA A 357 9.37 12.79 10.16
N GLY A 358 10.47 13.53 9.86
CA GLY A 358 10.85 14.71 10.62
C GLY A 358 9.79 15.81 10.57
N LEU A 359 9.27 16.13 9.36
CA LEU A 359 8.22 17.12 9.19
C LEU A 359 6.93 16.74 9.93
N ARG A 360 6.55 15.47 9.89
CA ARG A 360 5.38 14.98 10.63
C ARG A 360 5.59 15.08 12.13
N ALA A 361 6.78 14.72 12.64
CA ALA A 361 7.13 14.82 14.05
C ALA A 361 7.10 16.28 14.56
N LEU A 362 7.52 17.23 13.73
CA LEU A 362 7.45 18.66 14.01
C LEU A 362 6.03 19.25 13.91
N GLY A 363 5.04 18.47 13.44
CA GLY A 363 3.69 18.97 13.19
C GLY A 363 3.58 19.94 12.01
N ALA A 364 4.60 20.01 11.14
CA ALA A 364 4.67 20.92 10.00
C ALA A 364 3.79 20.45 8.82
N ALA A 365 2.48 20.27 9.04
CA ALA A 365 1.54 19.67 8.11
C ALA A 365 1.48 20.40 6.75
N ARG A 366 1.55 21.73 6.74
CA ARG A 366 1.52 22.54 5.50
C ARG A 366 2.75 22.25 4.61
N LEU A 367 3.94 22.18 5.22
CA LEU A 367 5.18 21.87 4.50
C LEU A 367 5.19 20.41 4.02
N SER A 368 4.70 19.48 4.84
CA SER A 368 4.54 18.08 4.47
C SER A 368 3.62 17.93 3.25
N LEU A 369 2.46 18.59 3.25
CA LEU A 369 1.53 18.57 2.13
C LEU A 369 2.13 19.18 0.85
N ARG A 370 2.79 20.33 0.95
CA ARG A 370 3.46 20.95 -0.20
C ARG A 370 4.54 20.04 -0.78
N SER A 371 5.38 19.44 0.06
CA SER A 371 6.40 18.47 -0.38
C SER A 371 5.76 17.29 -1.11
N GLN A 372 4.68 16.73 -0.57
CA GLN A 372 3.97 15.61 -1.18
C GLN A 372 3.40 15.97 -2.55
N LEU A 373 2.74 17.12 -2.68
CA LEU A 373 2.15 17.56 -3.95
C LEU A 373 3.22 17.77 -5.02
N ILE A 374 4.35 18.46 -4.67
CA ILE A 374 5.46 18.68 -5.60
C ILE A 374 6.07 17.33 -6.01
N ALA A 375 6.36 16.46 -5.04
CA ALA A 375 6.93 15.14 -5.33
C ALA A 375 6.01 14.30 -6.23
N SER A 376 4.70 14.32 -5.99
CA SER A 376 3.72 13.61 -6.83
C SER A 376 3.64 14.19 -8.23
N ALA A 377 3.65 15.52 -8.37
CA ALA A 377 3.65 16.16 -9.70
C ALA A 377 4.92 15.83 -10.48
N CYS A 378 6.10 15.91 -9.83
CA CYS A 378 7.37 15.50 -10.42
C CYS A 378 7.34 14.00 -10.82
N TYR A 379 6.82 13.13 -9.96
CA TYR A 379 6.74 11.70 -10.22
C TYR A 379 5.90 11.37 -11.46
N VAL A 380 4.71 11.94 -11.58
CA VAL A 380 3.84 11.77 -12.75
C VAL A 380 4.46 12.42 -13.98
N GLY A 381 4.88 13.68 -13.86
CA GLY A 381 5.44 14.44 -14.97
C GLY A 381 6.74 13.84 -15.49
N GLY A 382 7.66 13.47 -14.59
CA GLY A 382 8.92 12.78 -14.93
C GLY A 382 8.68 11.42 -15.55
N GLY A 383 7.76 10.62 -14.97
CA GLY A 383 7.43 9.30 -15.47
C GLY A 383 6.79 9.33 -16.86
N LEU A 384 5.81 10.21 -17.10
CA LEU A 384 5.12 10.32 -18.39
C LEU A 384 5.95 11.09 -19.41
N GLY A 385 6.66 12.16 -19.02
CA GLY A 385 7.57 12.89 -19.89
C GLY A 385 8.74 12.02 -20.34
N GLY A 386 9.31 11.25 -19.40
CA GLY A 386 10.32 10.25 -19.72
C GLY A 386 9.79 9.15 -20.65
N ALA A 387 8.53 8.70 -20.47
CA ALA A 387 7.88 7.74 -21.35
C ALA A 387 7.76 8.27 -22.80
N ALA A 388 7.36 9.52 -22.95
CA ALA A 388 7.23 10.17 -24.26
C ALA A 388 8.60 10.38 -24.93
N ALA A 389 9.65 10.66 -24.17
CA ALA A 389 10.98 10.95 -24.70
C ALA A 389 11.83 9.69 -25.00
N GLY A 390 11.70 8.63 -24.19
CA GLY A 390 12.57 7.45 -24.27
C GLY A 390 11.88 6.12 -23.91
N GLY A 391 10.56 6.04 -24.11
CA GLY A 391 9.80 4.81 -23.90
C GLY A 391 9.86 4.32 -22.45
N THR A 392 9.92 3.00 -22.27
CA THR A 392 9.94 2.35 -20.96
C THR A 392 11.12 2.76 -20.11
N VAL A 393 12.32 2.78 -20.71
CA VAL A 393 13.57 3.17 -20.03
C VAL A 393 13.53 4.64 -19.65
N GLY A 394 13.09 5.50 -20.56
CA GLY A 394 12.90 6.94 -20.30
C GLY A 394 11.94 7.19 -19.13
N SER A 395 10.83 6.43 -19.05
CA SER A 395 9.89 6.49 -17.92
C SER A 395 10.58 6.14 -16.60
N ALA A 396 11.37 5.09 -16.56
CA ALA A 396 12.06 4.67 -15.35
C ALA A 396 13.10 5.71 -14.90
N TRP A 397 13.88 6.27 -15.80
CA TRP A 397 14.82 7.37 -15.49
C TRP A 397 14.11 8.66 -15.08
N GLY A 398 13.00 8.99 -15.75
CA GLY A 398 12.18 10.13 -15.38
C GLY A 398 11.62 10.02 -13.95
N VAL A 399 11.20 8.82 -13.54
CA VAL A 399 10.78 8.54 -12.16
C VAL A 399 11.97 8.61 -11.19
N ALA A 400 13.13 8.07 -11.55
CA ALA A 400 14.34 8.15 -10.74
C ALA A 400 14.72 9.60 -10.46
N ALA A 401 14.79 10.44 -11.50
CA ALA A 401 15.07 11.86 -11.38
C ALA A 401 14.01 12.58 -10.52
N ALA A 402 12.73 12.27 -10.74
CA ALA A 402 11.62 12.85 -9.99
C ALA A 402 11.65 12.52 -8.49
N THR A 403 11.96 11.27 -8.13
CA THR A 403 12.04 10.86 -6.72
C THR A 403 13.24 11.46 -6.01
N VAL A 404 14.38 11.59 -6.68
CA VAL A 404 15.55 12.30 -6.16
C VAL A 404 15.23 13.79 -5.96
N THR A 405 14.63 14.43 -6.96
CA THR A 405 14.20 15.84 -6.85
C THR A 405 13.17 16.03 -5.73
N GLY A 406 12.17 15.14 -5.65
CA GLY A 406 11.21 15.14 -4.57
C GLY A 406 11.87 15.01 -3.20
N SER A 407 12.86 14.13 -3.07
CA SER A 407 13.64 13.98 -1.84
C SER A 407 14.35 15.27 -1.45
N VAL A 408 14.97 15.95 -2.40
CA VAL A 408 15.60 17.28 -2.16
C VAL A 408 14.57 18.27 -1.61
N VAL A 409 13.38 18.35 -2.20
CA VAL A 409 12.29 19.23 -1.73
C VAL A 409 11.88 18.88 -0.28
N TRP A 410 11.74 17.61 0.05
CA TRP A 410 11.44 17.15 1.40
C TRP A 410 12.51 17.60 2.40
N TRP A 411 13.79 17.47 2.04
CA TRP A 411 14.91 17.86 2.89
C TRP A 411 15.04 19.38 3.04
N LEU A 412 14.78 20.17 2.00
CA LEU A 412 14.75 21.63 2.10
C LEU A 412 13.65 22.10 3.05
N HIS A 413 12.45 21.55 2.94
CA HIS A 413 11.35 21.88 3.85
C HIS A 413 11.62 21.43 5.29
N LEU A 414 12.24 20.25 5.50
CA LEU A 414 12.66 19.82 6.83
C LEU A 414 13.70 20.77 7.43
N ARG A 415 14.71 21.17 6.67
CA ARG A 415 15.71 22.12 7.13
C ARG A 415 15.08 23.46 7.52
N TYR A 416 14.14 23.95 6.73
CA TYR A 416 13.38 25.16 7.05
C TYR A 416 12.60 25.00 8.37
N ALA A 417 11.83 23.95 8.51
CA ALA A 417 11.05 23.67 9.71
C ALA A 417 11.91 23.51 10.98
N LEU A 418 13.09 22.88 10.86
CA LEU A 418 14.03 22.75 11.97
C LEU A 418 14.59 24.11 12.41
N ARG A 419 14.91 25.00 11.46
CA ARG A 419 15.39 26.37 11.79
C ARG A 419 14.31 27.17 12.50
N GLU A 420 13.08 27.13 12.00
CA GLU A 420 11.94 27.81 12.62
C GLU A 420 11.67 27.28 14.04
N HIS A 421 11.74 25.97 14.23
CA HIS A 421 11.55 25.33 15.54
C HIS A 421 12.65 25.78 16.53
N HIS A 422 13.91 25.86 16.12
CA HIS A 422 15.01 26.35 16.96
C HIS A 422 14.83 27.82 17.34
N HIS A 423 14.41 28.67 16.39
CA HIS A 423 14.15 30.11 16.69
C HIS A 423 13.03 30.28 17.71
N ASN A 424 11.96 29.49 17.61
CA ASN A 424 10.81 29.60 18.52
C ASN A 424 11.07 28.98 19.91
N THR A 425 12.10 28.13 20.04
CA THR A 425 12.43 27.46 21.32
C THR A 425 13.60 28.08 22.07
N THR A 426 14.38 29.00 21.43
CA THR A 426 15.45 29.76 22.09
C THR A 426 14.85 31.07 22.57
N PRO A 427 14.70 31.31 23.92
CA PRO A 427 14.23 32.60 24.41
C PRO A 427 15.25 33.66 23.95
N GLU A 428 14.76 34.73 23.30
CA GLU A 428 15.55 35.97 23.20
C GLU A 428 15.97 36.37 24.61
N VAL A 429 17.26 36.26 24.90
CA VAL A 429 17.85 36.95 26.02
C VAL A 429 17.70 38.45 25.68
N ARG A 430 16.56 39.03 26.10
CA ARG A 430 16.41 40.49 26.13
C ARG A 430 17.45 41.01 27.09
N THR A 431 18.56 41.46 26.53
CA THR A 431 19.49 42.39 27.22
C THR A 431 18.75 43.68 27.45
N THR A 432 18.24 43.83 28.67
CA THR A 432 17.83 45.11 29.23
C THR A 432 19.05 45.86 29.68
#